data_b21b36ec75612898d0934ce184d28d45
#
_entry.id   b21b36ec75612898d0934ce184d28d45
#
_cell.length_a   1.000
_cell.length_b   1.000
_cell.length_c   1.000
_cell.angle_alpha   90.00
_cell.angle_beta   90.00
_cell.angle_gamma   90.00
#
_symmetry.space_group_name_H-M   'P 1'
#
loop_
_entity.id
_entity.type
_entity.pdbx_description
1 polymer ?
#
loop_
_entity_poly.entity_id
_entity_poly.type
_entity_poly.pdbx_seq_one_letter_code
_entity_poly.pdbx_strand_id
1 'polypeptide(L)' 'MKENFRSSFELEVKMKLLQRGMKQTELIQAVQSDTGLFLDDSYLYKILRGERKPEKIIQSICKILEIEQNTKNEPQM' A
#
# COMPACT_ATOMS: atom_id res chain seq x y z
N MET A 1 -16.06 15.29 3.13
CA MET A 1 -15.72 14.87 3.30
C MET A 1 -15.05 14.41 3.97
N LYS A 2 -14.76 14.18 4.50
CA LYS A 2 -14.14 13.83 5.13
C LYS A 2 -13.77 12.70 5.26
N GLU A 3 -13.84 12.05 5.41
CA GLU A 3 -13.64 10.89 5.58
C GLU A 3 -12.76 10.31 4.83
N ASN A 4 -11.93 10.73 4.39
CA ASN A 4 -11.26 10.18 3.41
C ASN A 4 -9.87 9.83 3.62
N PHE A 5 -9.36 9.78 4.80
CA PHE A 5 -8.00 9.43 5.02
C PHE A 5 -7.66 8.06 4.60
N ARG A 6 -8.49 7.09 4.91
CA ARG A 6 -8.24 5.73 4.52
C ARG A 6 -8.30 5.60 3.04
N SER A 7 -9.23 6.30 2.46
CA SER A 7 -9.43 6.24 1.04
C SER A 7 -8.26 6.79 0.28
N SER A 8 -7.53 7.69 0.88
CA SER A 8 -6.38 8.26 0.25
C SER A 8 -5.33 7.24 -0.09
N PHE A 9 -4.99 6.37 0.85
CA PHE A 9 -3.99 5.35 0.58
C PHE A 9 -4.52 4.35 -0.43
N GLU A 10 -5.76 3.93 -0.26
CA GLU A 10 -6.36 2.99 -1.20
C GLU A 10 -6.37 3.57 -2.60
N LEU A 11 -6.73 4.82 -2.73
CA LEU A 11 -6.78 5.46 -4.01
C LEU A 11 -5.40 5.56 -4.64
N GLU A 12 -4.40 5.90 -3.86
CA GLU A 12 -3.05 5.98 -4.36
C GLU A 12 -2.55 4.65 -4.86
N VAL A 13 -2.82 3.58 -4.09
CA VAL A 13 -2.40 2.25 -4.51
C VAL A 13 -3.06 1.89 -5.82
N LYS A 14 -4.37 2.13 -5.92
CA LYS A 14 -5.09 1.75 -7.14
C LYS A 14 -4.64 2.57 -8.33
N MET A 15 -4.36 3.84 -8.13
CA MET A 15 -3.88 4.68 -9.21
C MET A 15 -2.51 4.22 -9.70
N LYS A 16 -1.63 3.86 -8.77
CA LYS A 16 -0.31 3.40 -9.16
C LYS A 16 -0.37 2.07 -9.90
N LEU A 17 -1.24 1.18 -9.45
CA LEU A 17 -1.42 -0.08 -10.16
C LEU A 17 -1.89 0.18 -11.59
N LEU A 18 -2.83 1.06 -11.73
CA LEU A 18 -3.35 1.38 -13.04
C LEU A 18 -2.28 2.01 -13.92
N GLN A 19 -1.53 2.96 -13.38
CA GLN A 19 -0.49 3.62 -14.15
C GLN A 19 0.60 2.66 -14.60
N ARG A 20 0.86 1.64 -13.81
CA ARG A 20 1.91 0.71 -14.14
C ARG A 20 1.41 -0.51 -14.91
N GLY A 21 0.11 -0.59 -15.13
CA GLY A 21 -0.46 -1.76 -15.77
C GLY A 21 -0.28 -3.01 -14.94
N MET A 22 -0.26 -2.86 -13.62
CA MET A 22 -0.01 -3.96 -12.71
C MET A 22 -1.31 -4.42 -12.09
N LYS A 23 -1.50 -5.72 -11.99
CA LYS A 23 -2.68 -6.26 -11.36
C LYS A 23 -2.47 -6.38 -9.87
N GLN A 24 -3.57 -6.37 -9.13
CA GLN A 24 -3.50 -6.48 -7.69
C GLN A 24 -2.82 -7.78 -7.27
N THR A 25 -3.07 -8.87 -8.00
CA THR A 25 -2.41 -10.13 -7.67
C THR A 25 -0.90 -10.04 -7.86
N GLU A 26 -0.47 -9.25 -8.83
CA GLU A 26 0.97 -9.08 -9.05
C GLU A 26 1.59 -8.28 -7.91
N LEU A 27 0.87 -7.30 -7.40
CA LEU A 27 1.36 -6.55 -6.26
C LEU A 27 1.48 -7.46 -5.04
N ILE A 28 0.47 -8.29 -4.81
CA ILE A 28 0.48 -9.22 -3.69
C ILE A 28 1.70 -10.13 -3.76
N GLN A 29 1.96 -10.69 -4.94
CA GLN A 29 3.10 -11.57 -5.10
C GLN A 29 4.41 -10.84 -4.86
N ALA A 30 4.50 -9.61 -5.35
CA ALA A 30 5.72 -8.83 -5.18
C ALA A 30 5.98 -8.52 -3.70
N VAL A 31 4.91 -8.19 -2.97
CA VAL A 31 5.03 -7.89 -1.54
C VAL A 31 5.44 -9.14 -0.78
N GLN A 32 4.85 -10.28 -1.10
CA GLN A 32 5.21 -11.51 -0.43
C GLN A 32 6.66 -11.87 -0.68
N SER A 33 7.13 -11.68 -1.90
CA SER A 33 8.52 -11.93 -2.22
C SER A 33 9.45 -10.98 -1.49
N ASP A 34 9.03 -9.73 -1.37
CA ASP A 34 9.88 -8.73 -0.75
C ASP A 34 9.94 -8.87 0.77
N THR A 35 8.82 -9.21 1.39
CA THR A 35 8.76 -9.23 2.85
C THR A 35 8.88 -10.63 3.45
N GLY A 36 8.59 -11.63 2.67
CA GLY A 36 8.51 -12.99 3.20
C GLY A 36 7.27 -13.22 4.05
N LEU A 37 6.32 -12.30 4.01
CA LEU A 37 5.13 -12.41 4.83
C LEU A 37 3.93 -12.74 3.96
N PHE A 38 2.94 -13.38 4.59
CA PHE A 38 1.74 -13.77 3.86
C PHE A 38 0.88 -12.55 3.55
N LEU A 39 0.35 -12.51 2.36
CA LEU A 39 -0.59 -11.47 1.96
C LEU A 39 -1.54 -12.05 0.93
N ASP A 40 -2.83 -11.82 1.13
CA ASP A 40 -3.83 -12.24 0.15
C ASP A 40 -4.77 -11.06 -0.11
N ASP A 41 -5.75 -11.29 -0.97
CA ASP A 41 -6.69 -10.23 -1.34
C ASP A 41 -7.46 -9.68 -0.16
N SER A 42 -7.92 -10.56 0.70
CA SER A 42 -8.71 -10.10 1.85
C SER A 42 -7.88 -9.26 2.79
N TYR A 43 -6.66 -9.68 3.03
CA TYR A 43 -5.80 -8.93 3.93
C TYR A 43 -5.41 -7.60 3.30
N LEU A 44 -5.09 -7.61 2.02
CA LEU A 44 -4.77 -6.37 1.33
C LEU A 44 -5.94 -5.40 1.38
N TYR A 45 -7.15 -5.90 1.19
CA TYR A 45 -8.33 -5.06 1.28
C TYR A 45 -8.42 -4.38 2.64
N LYS A 46 -8.19 -5.12 3.70
CA LYS A 46 -8.23 -4.54 5.04
C LYS A 46 -7.14 -3.51 5.25
N ILE A 47 -5.98 -3.76 4.70
CA ILE A 47 -4.88 -2.81 4.79
C ILE A 47 -5.24 -1.52 4.07
N LEU A 48 -5.81 -1.64 2.87
CA LEU A 48 -6.16 -0.45 2.11
C LEU A 48 -7.25 0.36 2.78
N ARG A 49 -8.11 -0.30 3.54
CA ARG A 49 -9.15 0.41 4.24
C ARG A 49 -8.70 0.95 5.59
N GLY A 50 -7.48 0.67 5.96
CA GLY A 50 -6.96 1.16 7.23
C GLY A 50 -7.32 0.31 8.42
N GLU A 51 -7.90 -0.86 8.18
CA GLU A 51 -8.29 -1.74 9.28
C GLU A 51 -7.11 -2.52 9.83
N ARG A 52 -6.08 -2.70 9.04
CA ARG A 52 -4.85 -3.35 9.46
C ARG A 52 -3.69 -2.48 9.02
N LYS A 53 -2.68 -2.41 9.86
CA LYS A 53 -1.53 -1.56 9.53
C LYS A 53 -0.22 -2.30 9.75
N PRO A 54 0.02 -3.38 9.00
CA PRO A 54 1.28 -4.11 9.11
C PRO A 54 2.38 -3.29 8.47
N GLU A 55 3.24 -2.77 9.30
CA GLU A 55 4.24 -1.83 8.84
C GLU A 55 5.10 -2.35 7.71
N LYS A 56 5.59 -3.55 7.83
CA LYS A 56 6.49 -4.09 6.80
C LYS A 56 5.78 -4.24 5.47
N ILE A 57 4.53 -4.67 5.50
CA ILE A 57 3.77 -4.84 4.28
C ILE A 57 3.47 -3.49 3.65
N ILE A 58 3.08 -2.52 4.48
CA ILE A 58 2.80 -1.18 3.97
C ILE A 58 4.05 -0.56 3.36
N GLN A 59 5.18 -0.70 4.03
CA GLN A 59 6.43 -0.19 3.50
C GLN A 59 6.78 -0.84 2.18
N SER A 60 6.54 -2.13 2.07
CA SER A 60 6.82 -2.85 0.84
C SER A 60 5.92 -2.36 -0.30
N ILE A 61 4.64 -2.17 -0.01
CA ILE A 61 3.71 -1.66 -1.02
C ILE A 61 4.18 -0.29 -1.50
N CYS A 62 4.53 0.58 -0.57
CA CYS A 62 4.98 1.91 -0.93
C CYS A 62 6.27 1.88 -1.73
N LYS A 63 7.17 0.98 -1.37
CA LYS A 63 8.43 0.86 -2.09
C LYS A 63 8.21 0.35 -3.51
N ILE A 64 7.41 -0.68 -3.66
CA ILE A 64 7.17 -1.28 -4.96
C ILE A 64 6.45 -0.32 -5.89
N LEU A 65 5.46 0.38 -5.36
CA LEU A 65 4.67 1.29 -6.17
C LEU A 65 5.23 2.72 -6.17
N GLU A 66 6.29 2.95 -5.42
CA GLU A 66 6.92 4.26 -5.33
C GLU A 66 5.95 5.31 -4.81
N ILE A 67 5.22 4.95 -3.77
CA ILE A 67 4.33 5.87 -3.10
C ILE A 67 5.10 6.50 -1.94
N GLU A 68 5.08 7.81 -1.85
CA GLU A 68 5.72 8.44 -0.73
C GLU A 68 4.97 8.28 0.51
N GLN A 69 5.62 7.83 1.57
CA GLN A 69 4.95 7.69 2.81
C GLN A 69 5.17 8.88 3.56
N ASN A 70 4.80 9.88 3.44
CA ASN A 70 4.91 10.96 4.11
C ASN A 70 4.83 11.12 5.43
N THR A 71 4.99 10.69 6.09
CA THR A 71 4.83 10.72 7.36
C THR A 71 5.55 11.67 7.97
N LYS A 72 5.64 12.03 8.39
CA LYS A 72 6.17 12.66 9.03
C LYS A 72 7.26 12.93 9.09
N ASN A 73 7.65 13.06 8.73
CA ASN A 73 8.51 13.29 8.75
C ASN A 73 9.20 13.82 8.42
N GLU A 74 9.41 14.11 8.13
CA GLU A 74 9.99 14.59 7.85
C GLU A 74 10.53 15.22 7.95
N PRO A 75 10.79 15.66 7.93
CA PRO A 75 11.43 16.29 7.92
C PRO A 75 12.00 16.81 7.99
N GLN A 76 12.23 16.91 7.97
CA GLN A 76 12.77 17.36 7.95
C GLN A 76 13.29 17.79 7.76
N MET A 77 13.54 18.09 7.61
CA MET A 77 14.09 18.53 7.30
C MET A 77 14.23 18.83 7.31
#